data_f6ca4fedaaf3e2678ea1ec359048fc67
#
_entry.id   f6ca4fedaaf3e2678ea1ec359048fc67
#
_cell.length_a   1.000
_cell.length_b   1.000
_cell.length_c   1.000
_cell.angle_alpha   90.00
_cell.angle_beta   90.00
_cell.angle_gamma   90.00
#
_symmetry.space_group_name_H-M   'P 1'
#
loop_
_entity.id
_entity.type
_entity.pdbx_description
1 polymer ?
#
loop_
_entity_poly.entity_id
_entity_poly.type
_entity_poly.pdbx_seq_one_letter_code
_entity_poly.pdbx_strand_id
1 'polypeptide(L)'
;NKGQNIAGAQQAAKGIFGVDANQLSVPQAAFIAGLPQSPISYSPYEATGEMKSEEDMELGIKRSKDVLYNMYRTGVLSQEDYETYKAYDIKQDFLPAENASVTSKGFLYFTALDEATKIMYDYLVQKDNVSDQELQNESIRKSYQELAEKEIQNGGYRITTTIDKTIHTAM
;
A
#
# COMPACT_ATOMS: atom_id res chain seq x y z
N ASN A 1 -9.09 -12.82 10.34
CA ASN A 1 -7.63 -12.90 10.47
C ASN A 1 -7.01 -11.53 10.76
N LYS A 2 -7.15 -11.04 12.00
CA LYS A 2 -6.59 -9.76 12.45
C LYS A 2 -5.04 -9.76 12.52
N GLY A 3 -4.39 -10.95 12.56
CA GLY A 3 -2.94 -11.07 12.76
C GLY A 3 -2.08 -10.77 11.52
N GLN A 4 -2.58 -10.99 10.31
CA GLN A 4 -1.80 -10.78 9.09
C GLN A 4 -1.67 -9.29 8.71
N ASN A 5 -2.72 -8.50 8.95
CA ASN A 5 -2.69 -7.05 8.72
C ASN A 5 -1.74 -6.34 9.71
N ILE A 6 -1.61 -6.87 10.94
CA ILE A 6 -0.68 -6.33 11.94
C ILE A 6 0.77 -6.58 11.52
N ALA A 7 1.09 -7.77 10.98
CA ALA A 7 2.44 -8.09 10.51
C ALA A 7 2.86 -7.20 9.32
N GLY A 8 1.96 -6.92 8.37
CA GLY A 8 2.22 -6.02 7.25
C GLY A 8 2.46 -4.57 7.68
N ALA A 9 1.62 -4.05 8.59
CA ALA A 9 1.79 -2.71 9.14
C ALA A 9 3.09 -2.57 9.95
N GLN A 10 3.45 -3.60 10.73
CA GLN A 10 4.71 -3.63 11.49
C GLN A 10 5.93 -3.59 10.57
N GLN A 11 5.91 -4.37 9.49
CA GLN A 11 7.01 -4.39 8.51
C GLN A 11 7.12 -3.07 7.77
N ALA A 12 5.99 -2.48 7.35
CA ALA A 12 5.97 -1.18 6.70
C ALA A 12 6.46 -0.07 7.63
N ALA A 13 6.06 -0.07 8.91
CA ALA A 13 6.51 0.90 9.91
C ALA A 13 8.03 0.85 10.09
N LYS A 14 8.58 -0.35 10.23
CA LYS A 14 10.04 -0.53 10.35
C LYS A 14 10.78 -0.20 9.07
N GLY A 15 10.25 -0.61 7.93
CA GLY A 15 10.91 -0.43 6.65
C GLY A 15 10.92 1.01 6.15
N ILE A 16 9.87 1.77 6.41
CA ILE A 16 9.71 3.13 5.90
C ILE A 16 10.18 4.18 6.93
N PHE A 17 9.87 3.96 8.21
CA PHE A 17 10.07 4.94 9.27
C PHE A 17 11.06 4.48 10.36
N GLY A 18 11.50 3.22 10.36
CA GLY A 18 12.42 2.68 11.37
C GLY A 18 11.81 2.46 12.75
N VAL A 19 10.51 2.57 12.91
CA VAL A 19 9.79 2.46 14.19
C VAL A 19 8.88 1.24 14.24
N ASP A 20 8.46 0.84 15.43
CA ASP A 20 7.44 -0.18 15.59
C ASP A 20 6.04 0.40 15.27
N ALA A 21 5.11 -0.45 14.81
CA ALA A 21 3.78 0.00 14.39
C ALA A 21 3.01 0.71 15.52
N ASN A 22 3.25 0.38 16.78
CA ASN A 22 2.65 1.03 17.93
C ASN A 22 3.30 2.38 18.30
N GLN A 23 4.40 2.75 17.64
CA GLN A 23 5.12 4.01 17.83
C GLN A 23 4.88 5.00 16.67
N LEU A 24 4.09 4.59 15.68
CA LEU A 24 3.76 5.45 14.54
C LEU A 24 3.03 6.73 15.01
N SER A 25 3.47 7.87 14.51
CA SER A 25 2.68 9.10 14.57
C SER A 25 1.42 8.99 13.71
N VAL A 26 0.45 9.86 13.90
CA VAL A 26 -0.78 9.86 13.10
C VAL A 26 -0.49 10.06 11.59
N PRO A 27 0.37 11.01 11.15
CA PRO A 27 0.76 11.12 9.75
C PRO A 27 1.42 9.84 9.20
N GLN A 28 2.32 9.21 9.96
CA GLN A 28 2.97 7.96 9.57
C GLN A 28 1.97 6.81 9.44
N ALA A 29 1.05 6.69 10.39
CA ALA A 29 -0.01 5.68 10.35
C ALA A 29 -0.95 5.90 9.16
N ALA A 30 -1.32 7.15 8.85
CA ALA A 30 -2.12 7.49 7.68
C ALA A 30 -1.41 7.15 6.37
N PHE A 31 -0.09 7.38 6.30
CA PHE A 31 0.72 7.01 5.14
C PHE A 31 0.70 5.49 4.90
N ILE A 32 0.99 4.70 5.94
CA ILE A 32 0.97 3.23 5.86
C ILE A 32 -0.43 2.71 5.51
N ALA A 33 -1.48 3.29 6.08
CA ALA A 33 -2.87 2.91 5.76
C ALA A 33 -3.26 3.21 4.31
N GLY A 34 -2.56 4.14 3.65
CA GLY A 34 -2.74 4.46 2.24
C GLY A 34 -2.09 3.47 1.27
N LEU A 35 -0.99 2.82 1.68
CA LEU A 35 -0.16 1.96 0.82
C LEU A 35 -0.90 0.79 0.15
N PRO A 36 -1.80 0.05 0.82
CA PRO A 36 -2.39 -1.16 0.25
C PRO A 36 -3.15 -0.97 -1.06
N GLN A 37 -3.61 0.24 -1.35
CA GLN A 37 -4.35 0.52 -2.59
C GLN A 37 -3.44 0.50 -3.84
N SER A 38 -2.20 0.96 -3.73
CA SER A 38 -1.19 0.88 -4.79
C SER A 38 0.21 0.93 -4.19
N PRO A 39 0.71 -0.20 -3.67
CA PRO A 39 1.93 -0.24 -2.87
C PRO A 39 3.16 0.29 -3.59
N ILE A 40 3.30 -0.02 -4.88
CA ILE A 40 4.44 0.43 -5.70
C ILE A 40 4.35 1.94 -5.94
N SER A 41 3.17 2.43 -6.36
CA SER A 41 3.00 3.85 -6.68
C SER A 41 3.08 4.74 -5.45
N TYR A 42 2.61 4.26 -4.29
CA TYR A 42 2.54 5.04 -3.06
C TYR A 42 3.75 4.88 -2.14
N SER A 43 4.60 3.86 -2.38
CA SER A 43 5.87 3.70 -1.67
C SER A 43 6.79 4.91 -1.90
N PRO A 44 7.57 5.34 -0.89
CA PRO A 44 8.62 6.36 -1.08
C PRO A 44 9.87 5.81 -1.79
N TYR A 45 9.92 4.49 -2.04
CA TYR A 45 11.04 3.82 -2.69
C TYR A 45 10.64 3.19 -4.00
N GLU A 46 11.61 3.13 -4.93
CA GLU A 46 11.51 2.37 -6.17
C GLU A 46 11.54 0.86 -5.89
N ALA A 47 11.21 0.05 -6.91
CA ALA A 47 11.35 -1.39 -6.85
C ALA A 47 12.78 -1.87 -6.58
N THR A 48 13.77 -1.06 -6.94
CA THR A 48 15.19 -1.28 -6.70
C THR A 48 15.60 -1.02 -5.23
N GLY A 49 14.73 -0.40 -4.43
CA GLY A 49 15.01 0.03 -3.06
C GLY A 49 15.58 1.46 -2.96
N GLU A 50 15.86 2.10 -4.09
CA GLU A 50 16.27 3.51 -4.12
C GLU A 50 15.13 4.44 -3.74
N MET A 51 15.43 5.59 -3.16
CA MET A 51 14.43 6.59 -2.85
C MET A 51 13.91 7.23 -4.14
N LYS A 52 12.61 7.34 -4.26
CA LYS A 52 11.95 8.02 -5.38
C LYS A 52 12.28 9.51 -5.42
N SER A 53 12.11 10.12 -6.60
CA SER A 53 12.09 11.58 -6.72
C SER A 53 10.96 12.19 -5.88
N GLU A 54 11.08 13.48 -5.54
CA GLU A 54 10.00 14.17 -4.82
C GLU A 54 8.68 14.14 -5.59
N GLU A 55 8.73 14.25 -6.92
CA GLU A 55 7.55 14.21 -7.80
C GLU A 55 6.86 12.83 -7.73
N ASP A 56 7.63 11.74 -7.77
CA ASP A 56 7.09 10.38 -7.73
C ASP A 56 6.55 10.00 -6.33
N MET A 57 7.06 10.61 -5.27
CA MET A 57 6.53 10.44 -3.91
C MET A 57 5.19 11.15 -3.68
N GLU A 58 4.85 12.17 -4.48
CA GLU A 58 3.63 12.98 -4.29
C GLU A 58 2.34 12.13 -4.31
N LEU A 59 2.30 11.04 -5.09
CA LEU A 59 1.13 10.16 -5.14
C LEU A 59 0.84 9.52 -3.77
N GLY A 60 1.87 9.00 -3.10
CA GLY A 60 1.76 8.41 -1.77
C GLY A 60 1.43 9.46 -0.70
N ILE A 61 2.05 10.64 -0.79
CA ILE A 61 1.79 11.75 0.11
C ILE A 61 0.35 12.26 -0.03
N LYS A 62 -0.13 12.41 -1.25
CA LYS A 62 -1.53 12.78 -1.52
C LYS A 62 -2.48 11.74 -0.94
N ARG A 63 -2.19 10.45 -1.16
CA ARG A 63 -3.00 9.37 -0.61
C ARG A 63 -3.06 9.40 0.92
N SER A 64 -1.95 9.67 1.60
CA SER A 64 -1.94 9.81 3.06
C SER A 64 -2.81 10.97 3.54
N LYS A 65 -2.84 12.09 2.81
CA LYS A 65 -3.72 13.23 3.09
C LYS A 65 -5.20 12.88 2.89
N ASP A 66 -5.54 12.03 1.92
CA ASP A 66 -6.91 11.52 1.76
C ASP A 66 -7.32 10.61 2.94
N VAL A 67 -6.39 9.83 3.48
CA VAL A 67 -6.64 9.03 4.70
C VAL A 67 -6.89 9.95 5.89
N LEU A 68 -6.06 10.98 6.11
CA LEU A 68 -6.25 11.97 7.17
C LEU A 68 -7.60 12.69 7.04
N TYR A 69 -8.00 13.06 5.82
CA TYR A 69 -9.31 13.65 5.57
C TYR A 69 -10.45 12.72 5.94
N ASN A 70 -10.34 11.43 5.61
CA ASN A 70 -11.35 10.44 6.00
C ASN A 70 -11.41 10.26 7.52
N MET A 71 -10.27 10.28 8.22
CA MET A 71 -10.22 10.22 9.69
C MET A 71 -10.93 11.46 10.31
N TYR A 72 -10.72 12.64 9.74
CA TYR A 72 -11.44 13.85 10.15
C TYR A 72 -12.94 13.74 9.89
N ARG A 73 -13.33 13.37 8.67
CA ARG A 73 -14.74 13.25 8.28
C ARG A 73 -15.52 12.24 9.12
N THR A 74 -14.85 11.19 9.60
CA THR A 74 -15.45 10.15 10.47
C THR A 74 -15.38 10.49 11.96
N GLY A 75 -14.83 11.65 12.33
CA GLY A 75 -14.74 12.10 13.71
C GLY A 75 -13.60 11.47 14.52
N VAL A 76 -12.67 10.78 13.87
CA VAL A 76 -11.47 10.22 14.51
C VAL A 76 -10.45 11.33 14.83
N LEU A 77 -10.37 12.35 13.98
CA LEU A 77 -9.55 13.54 14.18
C LEU A 77 -10.42 14.78 14.39
N SER A 78 -9.96 15.68 15.24
CA SER A 78 -10.49 17.05 15.31
C SER A 78 -10.11 17.84 14.04
N GLN A 79 -10.76 18.97 13.79
CA GLN A 79 -10.37 19.84 12.68
C GLN A 79 -8.95 20.39 12.87
N GLU A 80 -8.58 20.76 14.08
CA GLU A 80 -7.25 21.29 14.43
C GLU A 80 -6.16 20.24 14.17
N ASP A 81 -6.37 18.99 14.61
CA ASP A 81 -5.45 17.89 14.36
C ASP A 81 -5.31 17.60 12.88
N TYR A 82 -6.44 17.57 12.14
CA TYR A 82 -6.41 17.34 10.71
C TYR A 82 -5.59 18.38 9.96
N GLU A 83 -5.80 19.67 10.23
CA GLU A 83 -5.03 20.75 9.57
C GLU A 83 -3.54 20.67 9.94
N THR A 84 -3.22 20.35 11.18
CA THR A 84 -1.85 20.17 11.66
C THR A 84 -1.17 19.01 10.95
N TYR A 85 -1.81 17.84 10.88
CA TYR A 85 -1.23 16.64 10.26
C TYR A 85 -1.19 16.72 8.72
N LYS A 86 -2.15 17.39 8.11
CA LYS A 86 -2.16 17.66 6.67
C LYS A 86 -1.01 18.57 6.23
N ALA A 87 -0.63 19.52 7.09
CA ALA A 87 0.49 20.44 6.84
C ALA A 87 1.86 19.80 7.12
N TYR A 88 1.88 18.66 7.81
CA TYR A 88 3.12 17.99 8.19
C TYR A 88 3.85 17.43 6.96
N ASP A 89 5.14 17.70 6.85
CA ASP A 89 5.98 17.13 5.79
C ASP A 89 6.48 15.73 6.20
N ILE A 90 5.75 14.70 5.76
CA ILE A 90 6.06 13.31 6.06
C ILE A 90 7.40 12.84 5.44
N LYS A 91 7.92 13.54 4.44
CA LYS A 91 9.17 13.16 3.76
C LYS A 91 10.37 13.11 4.70
N GLN A 92 10.37 13.98 5.71
CA GLN A 92 11.43 14.04 6.72
C GLN A 92 11.53 12.78 7.59
N ASP A 93 10.46 11.98 7.63
CA ASP A 93 10.39 10.75 8.43
C ASP A 93 10.84 9.51 7.65
N PHE A 94 10.97 9.58 6.33
CA PHE A 94 11.37 8.44 5.53
C PHE A 94 12.83 8.09 5.80
N LEU A 95 13.09 6.81 6.01
CA LEU A 95 14.47 6.33 6.15
C LEU A 95 15.24 6.55 4.84
N PRO A 96 16.53 6.94 4.92
CA PRO A 96 17.41 6.89 3.76
C PRO A 96 17.45 5.47 3.16
N ALA A 97 17.56 5.35 1.82
CA ALA A 97 17.51 4.07 1.11
C ALA A 97 18.48 3.01 1.65
N GLU A 98 19.67 3.42 2.08
CA GLU A 98 20.69 2.57 2.69
C GLU A 98 20.32 2.03 4.09
N ASN A 99 19.41 2.69 4.79
CA ASN A 99 18.89 2.30 6.11
C ASN A 99 17.47 1.78 6.03
N ALA A 100 16.80 1.99 4.92
CA ALA A 100 15.52 1.40 4.65
C ALA A 100 15.75 -0.11 4.53
N SER A 101 15.70 -0.79 5.65
CA SER A 101 15.42 -2.21 5.66
C SER A 101 13.93 -2.40 5.30
N VAL A 102 13.47 -1.70 4.26
CA VAL A 102 12.40 -2.18 3.43
C VAL A 102 12.98 -3.47 2.89
N THR A 103 13.07 -4.39 3.82
CA THR A 103 13.47 -5.71 3.48
C THR A 103 12.64 -5.98 2.26
N SER A 104 13.31 -6.27 1.18
CA SER A 104 12.80 -6.95 0.01
C SER A 104 11.57 -7.83 0.29
N LYS A 105 11.38 -8.35 1.47
CA LYS A 105 10.21 -9.09 1.93
C LYS A 105 8.93 -8.27 2.07
N GLY A 106 8.99 -7.05 2.57
CA GLY A 106 7.78 -6.20 2.68
C GLY A 106 7.34 -5.70 1.31
N PHE A 107 8.29 -5.24 0.50
CA PHE A 107 8.04 -4.80 -0.87
C PHE A 107 7.57 -5.96 -1.75
N LEU A 108 8.25 -7.11 -1.69
CA LEU A 108 7.87 -8.32 -2.42
C LEU A 108 6.49 -8.82 -2.01
N TYR A 109 6.12 -8.73 -0.74
CA TYR A 109 4.79 -9.08 -0.29
C TYR A 109 3.73 -8.20 -0.97
N PHE A 110 3.92 -6.89 -0.97
CA PHE A 110 2.97 -5.97 -1.60
C PHE A 110 2.95 -6.11 -3.13
N THR A 111 4.10 -6.32 -3.76
CA THR A 111 4.18 -6.60 -5.20
C THR A 111 3.45 -7.89 -5.55
N ALA A 112 3.69 -8.96 -4.80
CA ALA A 112 3.00 -10.24 -5.00
C ALA A 112 1.50 -10.13 -4.76
N LEU A 113 1.08 -9.31 -3.79
CA LEU A 113 -0.32 -9.05 -3.50
C LEU A 113 -0.99 -8.25 -4.62
N ASP A 114 -0.33 -7.22 -5.13
CA ASP A 114 -0.83 -6.41 -6.25
C ASP A 114 -0.98 -7.25 -7.53
N GLU A 115 0.02 -8.04 -7.87
CA GLU A 115 -0.04 -8.96 -9.01
C GLU A 115 -1.13 -10.03 -8.83
N ALA A 116 -1.27 -10.59 -7.63
CA ALA A 116 -2.34 -11.54 -7.34
C ALA A 116 -3.73 -10.89 -7.45
N THR A 117 -3.86 -9.63 -7.05
CA THR A 117 -5.11 -8.87 -7.18
C THR A 117 -5.46 -8.60 -8.65
N LYS A 118 -4.46 -8.27 -9.49
CA LYS A 118 -4.65 -8.14 -10.94
C LYS A 118 -5.11 -9.45 -11.58
N ILE A 119 -4.43 -10.55 -11.27
CA ILE A 119 -4.81 -11.88 -11.76
C ILE A 119 -6.24 -12.24 -11.31
N MET A 120 -6.59 -11.92 -10.08
CA MET A 120 -7.94 -12.16 -9.57
C MET A 120 -8.99 -11.28 -10.28
N TYR A 121 -8.67 -10.02 -10.55
CA TYR A 121 -9.52 -9.13 -11.33
C TYR A 121 -9.80 -9.70 -12.72
N ASP A 122 -8.74 -10.09 -13.45
CA ASP A 122 -8.88 -10.68 -14.78
C ASP A 122 -9.70 -11.98 -14.73
N TYR A 123 -9.46 -12.83 -13.73
CA TYR A 123 -10.23 -14.05 -13.52
C TYR A 123 -11.72 -13.76 -13.29
N LEU A 124 -12.06 -12.80 -12.45
CA LEU A 124 -13.45 -12.46 -12.16
C LEU A 124 -14.17 -11.86 -13.38
N VAL A 125 -13.51 -10.95 -14.09
CA VAL A 125 -14.01 -10.36 -15.34
C VAL A 125 -14.30 -11.46 -16.38
N GLN A 126 -13.35 -12.38 -16.56
CA GLN A 126 -13.49 -13.49 -17.50
C GLN A 126 -14.58 -14.49 -17.06
N LYS A 127 -14.62 -14.84 -15.77
CA LYS A 127 -15.62 -15.75 -15.19
C LYS A 127 -17.05 -15.26 -15.41
N ASP A 128 -17.27 -13.95 -15.22
CA ASP A 128 -18.59 -13.33 -15.35
C ASP A 128 -18.88 -12.86 -16.78
N ASN A 129 -17.95 -13.14 -17.74
CA ASN A 129 -18.07 -12.75 -19.15
C ASN A 129 -18.30 -11.25 -19.36
N VAL A 130 -17.68 -10.42 -18.56
CA VAL A 130 -17.78 -8.95 -18.68
C VAL A 130 -17.03 -8.51 -19.93
N SER A 131 -17.71 -7.78 -20.80
CA SER A 131 -17.14 -7.30 -22.04
C SER A 131 -16.22 -6.07 -21.84
N ASP A 132 -15.27 -5.86 -22.75
CA ASP A 132 -14.41 -4.67 -22.74
C ASP A 132 -15.24 -3.36 -22.80
N GLN A 133 -16.40 -3.40 -23.42
CA GLN A 133 -17.29 -2.25 -23.50
C GLN A 133 -17.93 -1.92 -22.13
N GLU A 134 -18.28 -2.92 -21.34
CA GLU A 134 -18.77 -2.74 -19.97
C GLU A 134 -17.66 -2.25 -19.04
N LEU A 135 -16.42 -2.69 -19.23
CA LEU A 135 -15.25 -2.24 -18.49
C LEU A 135 -14.85 -0.78 -18.76
N GLN A 136 -15.36 -0.15 -19.82
CA GLN A 136 -15.21 1.30 -20.02
C GLN A 136 -16.04 2.09 -18.99
N ASN A 137 -17.05 1.48 -18.39
CA ASN A 137 -17.78 2.08 -17.28
C ASN A 137 -16.94 2.00 -16.00
N GLU A 138 -16.56 3.17 -15.49
CA GLU A 138 -15.68 3.31 -14.31
C GLU A 138 -16.29 2.63 -13.07
N SER A 139 -17.61 2.68 -12.90
CA SER A 139 -18.29 2.05 -11.76
C SER A 139 -18.18 0.52 -11.81
N ILE A 140 -18.34 -0.08 -12.99
CA ILE A 140 -18.20 -1.53 -13.19
C ILE A 140 -16.74 -1.93 -12.93
N ARG A 141 -15.79 -1.25 -13.56
CA ARG A 141 -14.36 -1.51 -13.37
C ARG A 141 -13.97 -1.45 -11.89
N LYS A 142 -14.41 -0.41 -11.18
CA LYS A 142 -14.13 -0.23 -9.76
C LYS A 142 -14.76 -1.33 -8.90
N SER A 143 -15.96 -1.76 -9.18
CA SER A 143 -16.63 -2.85 -8.44
C SER A 143 -15.86 -4.17 -8.58
N TYR A 144 -15.33 -4.48 -9.76
CA TYR A 144 -14.49 -5.68 -9.97
C TYR A 144 -13.12 -5.56 -9.31
N GLN A 145 -12.54 -4.37 -9.24
CA GLN A 145 -11.30 -4.13 -8.47
C GLN A 145 -11.52 -4.38 -6.97
N GLU A 146 -12.58 -3.81 -6.40
CA GLU A 146 -12.95 -4.00 -4.99
C GLU A 146 -13.27 -5.48 -4.68
N LEU A 147 -13.91 -6.17 -5.62
CA LEU A 147 -14.20 -7.59 -5.48
C LEU A 147 -12.94 -8.44 -5.50
N ALA A 148 -12.00 -8.15 -6.41
CA ALA A 148 -10.72 -8.84 -6.50
C ALA A 148 -9.87 -8.65 -5.22
N GLU A 149 -9.79 -7.43 -4.70
CA GLU A 149 -9.13 -7.14 -3.43
C GLU A 149 -9.74 -7.93 -2.28
N LYS A 150 -11.06 -7.95 -2.18
CA LYS A 150 -11.79 -8.68 -1.15
C LYS A 150 -11.56 -10.18 -1.25
N GLU A 151 -11.57 -10.74 -2.45
CA GLU A 151 -11.31 -12.17 -2.67
C GLU A 151 -9.88 -12.53 -2.26
N ILE A 152 -8.88 -11.77 -2.66
CA ILE A 152 -7.47 -12.01 -2.27
C ILE A 152 -7.31 -11.93 -0.75
N GLN A 153 -7.95 -10.98 -0.10
CA GLN A 153 -7.83 -10.79 1.36
C GLN A 153 -8.52 -11.88 2.17
N ASN A 154 -9.65 -12.41 1.68
CA ASN A 154 -10.52 -13.29 2.47
C ASN A 154 -10.62 -14.73 1.91
N GLY A 155 -10.22 -14.96 0.66
CA GLY A 155 -10.40 -16.23 -0.03
C GLY A 155 -9.43 -17.35 0.38
N GLY A 156 -8.44 -17.04 1.24
CA GLY A 156 -7.49 -18.05 1.74
C GLY A 156 -6.51 -18.57 0.69
N TYR A 157 -6.27 -17.81 -0.37
CA TYR A 157 -5.37 -18.18 -1.47
C TYR A 157 -3.91 -18.30 -1.03
N ARG A 158 -3.20 -19.22 -1.65
CA ARG A 158 -1.74 -19.32 -1.54
C ARG A 158 -1.12 -18.67 -2.77
N ILE A 159 -0.38 -17.58 -2.56
CA ILE A 159 0.35 -16.90 -3.61
C ILE A 159 1.77 -17.50 -3.67
N THR A 160 2.15 -18.06 -4.83
CA THR A 160 3.49 -18.57 -5.08
C THR A 160 4.15 -17.70 -6.15
N THR A 161 5.32 -17.17 -5.85
CA THR A 161 6.09 -16.32 -6.77
C THR A 161 7.25 -17.08 -7.37
N THR A 162 7.72 -16.66 -8.54
CA THR A 162 8.95 -17.15 -9.19
C THR A 162 10.21 -16.47 -8.69
N ILE A 163 10.12 -15.68 -7.63
CA ILE A 163 11.24 -14.92 -7.07
C ILE A 163 12.22 -15.89 -6.41
N ASP A 164 13.44 -15.92 -6.91
CA ASP A 164 14.52 -16.73 -6.33
C ASP A 164 15.04 -16.04 -5.07
N LYS A 165 14.90 -16.75 -3.94
CA LYS A 165 15.31 -16.25 -2.63
C LYS A 165 16.82 -15.97 -2.56
N THR A 166 17.62 -16.75 -3.30
CA THR A 166 19.08 -16.63 -3.26
C THR A 166 19.55 -15.38 -3.99
N ILE A 167 18.98 -15.13 -5.18
CA ILE A 167 19.28 -13.92 -5.97
C ILE A 167 18.84 -12.68 -5.21
N HIS A 168 17.66 -12.73 -4.58
CA HIS A 168 17.09 -11.62 -3.85
C HIS A 168 17.86 -11.27 -2.54
N THR A 169 18.51 -12.25 -1.90
CA THR A 169 19.32 -12.01 -0.70
C THR A 169 20.73 -11.50 -1.04
N ALA A 170 21.14 -11.63 -2.31
CA ALA A 170 22.46 -11.24 -2.81
C ALA A 170 22.48 -9.83 -3.45
N MET A 171 21.33 -9.20 -3.62
CA MET A 171 21.16 -7.82 -4.09
C MET A 171 20.95 -6.88 -2.90
#